data_881a0f8480409372b9a2854dcdc6999f
#
_entry.id   881a0f8480409372b9a2854dcdc6999f
#
_cell.length_a   1.000
_cell.length_b   1.000
_cell.length_c   1.000
_cell.angle_alpha   90.00
_cell.angle_beta   90.00
_cell.angle_gamma   90.00
#
_symmetry.space_group_name_H-M   'P 1'
#
loop_
_entity.id
_entity.type
_entity.pdbx_description
1 polymer ?
#
loop_
_entity_poly.entity_id
_entity_poly.type
_entity_poly.pdbx_seq_one_letter_code
_entity_poly.pdbx_strand_id
1 'polypeptide(L)'
;NGDQLSPLKKEIEKNGGKCFAYSLDARKEEDVINFINKIETEIGEINVAVYNIGANIRFNILETTSKKYYKVWEMATFGAFLMGREVTRKMIPRKKGTIIFTGATASIRGKEGFAAFSGAKQAKRALAQSMAKELAPKGIHVAHVIVDGAIDTPWVNKLFPEYVKEKKKIDGLMKPDDIAQNYLMIHNQPKNAWTFELDLRPWVETW
;
A
#
# COMPACT_ATOMS: atom_id res chain seq x y z
N ASN A 1 -10.89 12.23 -3.33
CA ASN A 1 -11.45 13.25 -4.24
C ASN A 1 -11.00 12.93 -5.66
N GLY A 2 -11.97 12.71 -6.58
CA GLY A 2 -11.70 12.42 -7.99
C GLY A 2 -10.80 13.43 -8.69
N ASP A 3 -10.89 14.69 -8.31
CA ASP A 3 -10.07 15.79 -8.88
C ASP A 3 -8.57 15.62 -8.62
N GLN A 4 -8.18 15.00 -7.52
CA GLN A 4 -6.77 14.74 -7.18
C GLN A 4 -6.16 13.64 -8.05
N LEU A 5 -6.97 12.79 -8.67
CA LEU A 5 -6.54 11.70 -9.55
C LEU A 5 -6.42 12.13 -11.02
N SER A 6 -6.99 13.29 -11.37
CA SER A 6 -7.02 13.79 -12.75
C SER A 6 -5.63 14.00 -13.37
N PRO A 7 -4.61 14.54 -12.66
CA PRO A 7 -3.28 14.70 -13.23
C PRO A 7 -2.64 13.34 -13.56
N LEU A 8 -2.72 12.38 -12.63
CA LEU A 8 -2.17 11.05 -12.82
C LEU A 8 -2.89 10.29 -13.96
N LYS A 9 -4.22 10.42 -14.03
CA LYS A 9 -4.99 9.86 -15.15
C LYS A 9 -4.48 10.36 -16.49
N LYS A 10 -4.32 11.69 -16.65
CA LYS A 10 -3.82 12.31 -17.89
C LYS A 10 -2.43 11.82 -18.24
N GLU A 11 -1.56 11.65 -17.26
CA GLU A 11 -0.20 11.16 -17.46
C GLU A 11 -0.20 9.72 -17.98
N ILE A 12 -0.98 8.82 -17.36
CA ILE A 12 -1.11 7.43 -17.78
C ILE A 12 -1.65 7.34 -19.22
N GLU A 13 -2.69 8.12 -19.53
CA GLU A 13 -3.31 8.12 -20.84
C GLU A 13 -2.38 8.71 -21.92
N LYS A 14 -1.61 9.74 -21.61
CA LYS A 14 -0.57 10.29 -22.48
C LYS A 14 0.51 9.26 -22.83
N ASN A 15 0.82 8.34 -21.91
CA ASN A 15 1.79 7.26 -22.11
C ASN A 15 1.17 6.00 -22.73
N GLY A 16 -0.06 6.09 -23.27
CA GLY A 16 -0.74 4.98 -23.97
C GLY A 16 -1.45 3.99 -23.07
N GLY A 17 -1.47 4.23 -21.76
CA GLY A 17 -2.22 3.41 -20.80
C GLY A 17 -3.70 3.82 -20.73
N LYS A 18 -4.52 2.94 -20.11
CA LYS A 18 -5.91 3.28 -19.76
C LYS A 18 -6.00 3.48 -18.24
N CYS A 19 -6.68 4.54 -17.81
CA CYS A 19 -6.85 4.83 -16.39
C CYS A 19 -8.32 5.09 -16.05
N PHE A 20 -8.83 4.35 -15.08
CA PHE A 20 -10.19 4.49 -14.54
C PHE A 20 -10.08 4.95 -13.08
N ALA A 21 -10.43 6.20 -12.82
CA ALA A 21 -10.35 6.80 -11.49
C ALA A 21 -11.73 6.81 -10.82
N TYR A 22 -11.80 6.27 -9.60
CA TYR A 22 -13.03 6.19 -8.82
C TYR A 22 -12.84 6.80 -7.43
N SER A 23 -13.87 7.42 -6.90
CA SER A 23 -13.93 7.83 -5.49
C SER A 23 -14.58 6.71 -4.68
N LEU A 24 -13.85 6.17 -3.71
CA LEU A 24 -14.26 5.03 -2.89
C LEU A 24 -13.83 5.22 -1.45
N ASP A 25 -14.67 4.86 -0.50
CA ASP A 25 -14.25 4.69 0.90
C ASP A 25 -13.89 3.21 1.14
N ALA A 26 -12.59 2.91 1.13
CA ALA A 26 -12.08 1.55 1.32
C ALA A 26 -12.38 0.93 2.69
N ARG A 27 -12.99 1.67 3.62
CA ARG A 27 -13.44 1.19 4.93
C ARG A 27 -14.84 0.62 4.90
N LYS A 28 -15.61 0.93 3.86
CA LYS A 28 -16.99 0.46 3.69
C LYS A 28 -17.00 -0.82 2.89
N GLU A 29 -17.41 -1.89 3.56
CA GLU A 29 -17.41 -3.23 2.98
C GLU A 29 -18.22 -3.33 1.68
N GLU A 30 -19.45 -2.82 1.69
CA GLU A 30 -20.33 -2.82 0.51
C GLU A 30 -19.73 -2.05 -0.67
N ASP A 31 -19.12 -0.89 -0.40
CA ASP A 31 -18.48 -0.09 -1.42
C ASP A 31 -17.31 -0.87 -2.08
N VAL A 32 -16.50 -1.57 -1.27
CA VAL A 32 -15.38 -2.39 -1.77
C VAL A 32 -15.90 -3.58 -2.58
N ILE A 33 -16.91 -4.31 -2.09
CA ILE A 33 -17.52 -5.43 -2.80
C ILE A 33 -18.03 -4.99 -4.18
N ASN A 34 -18.84 -3.94 -4.21
CA ASN A 34 -19.42 -3.42 -5.43
C ASN A 34 -18.35 -2.92 -6.41
N PHE A 35 -17.32 -2.26 -5.89
CA PHE A 35 -16.21 -1.76 -6.69
C PHE A 35 -15.40 -2.88 -7.34
N ILE A 36 -15.01 -3.91 -6.60
CA ILE A 36 -14.27 -5.05 -7.14
C ILE A 36 -15.12 -5.79 -8.18
N ASN A 37 -16.41 -6.01 -7.91
CA ASN A 37 -17.30 -6.61 -8.88
C ASN A 37 -17.39 -5.78 -10.17
N LYS A 38 -17.55 -4.46 -10.04
CA LYS A 38 -17.62 -3.54 -11.17
C LYS A 38 -16.35 -3.62 -12.05
N ILE A 39 -15.17 -3.61 -11.45
CA ILE A 39 -13.92 -3.72 -12.20
C ILE A 39 -13.88 -5.03 -13.00
N GLU A 40 -14.18 -6.15 -12.38
CA GLU A 40 -14.13 -7.47 -13.01
C GLU A 40 -15.16 -7.63 -14.15
N THR A 41 -16.32 -6.95 -14.05
CA THR A 41 -17.38 -7.07 -15.06
C THR A 41 -17.27 -6.05 -16.19
N GLU A 42 -16.83 -4.83 -15.89
CA GLU A 42 -16.87 -3.71 -16.84
C GLU A 42 -15.48 -3.38 -17.46
N ILE A 43 -14.40 -3.71 -16.77
CA ILE A 43 -13.04 -3.34 -17.20
C ILE A 43 -12.23 -4.57 -17.59
N GLY A 44 -12.22 -5.59 -16.73
CA GLY A 44 -11.49 -6.83 -16.96
C GLY A 44 -10.92 -7.45 -15.69
N GLU A 45 -10.25 -8.57 -15.84
CA GLU A 45 -9.65 -9.34 -14.76
C GLU A 45 -8.59 -8.55 -13.98
N ILE A 46 -8.72 -8.52 -12.67
CA ILE A 46 -7.71 -7.92 -11.78
C ILE A 46 -6.51 -8.88 -11.68
N ASN A 47 -5.41 -8.52 -12.31
CA ASN A 47 -4.16 -9.29 -12.24
C ASN A 47 -3.28 -8.86 -11.06
N VAL A 48 -3.33 -7.57 -10.70
CA VAL A 48 -2.59 -7.00 -9.56
C VAL A 48 -3.52 -6.11 -8.74
N ALA A 49 -3.52 -6.31 -7.44
CA ALA A 49 -4.18 -5.42 -6.49
C ALA A 49 -3.16 -4.87 -5.50
N VAL A 50 -3.09 -3.54 -5.37
CA VAL A 50 -2.17 -2.87 -4.44
C VAL A 50 -2.96 -2.09 -3.39
N TYR A 51 -2.79 -2.42 -2.12
CA TYR A 51 -3.32 -1.62 -1.03
C TYR A 51 -2.26 -0.65 -0.51
N ASN A 52 -2.33 0.59 -0.97
CA ASN A 52 -1.36 1.64 -0.64
C ASN A 52 -1.92 2.69 0.35
N ILE A 53 -3.12 2.46 0.89
CA ILE A 53 -3.73 3.38 1.86
C ILE A 53 -3.02 3.25 3.21
N GLY A 54 -2.67 4.40 3.78
CA GLY A 54 -2.12 4.54 5.11
C GLY A 54 -2.77 5.68 5.86
N ALA A 55 -2.44 5.81 7.14
CA ALA A 55 -2.86 6.90 8.00
C ALA A 55 -1.68 7.30 8.89
N ASN A 56 -0.65 7.89 8.27
CA ASN A 56 0.55 8.33 8.99
C ASN A 56 0.21 9.57 9.82
N ILE A 57 -0.10 9.34 11.09
CA ILE A 57 -0.38 10.40 12.07
C ILE A 57 0.52 10.23 13.29
N ARG A 58 0.86 11.34 13.92
CA ARG A 58 1.66 11.38 15.15
C ARG A 58 0.84 12.02 16.27
N PHE A 59 0.63 11.25 17.35
CA PHE A 59 0.05 11.72 18.61
C PHE A 59 0.71 11.00 19.78
N ASN A 60 0.95 11.72 20.88
CA ASN A 60 1.38 11.10 22.12
C ASN A 60 0.31 10.13 22.62
N ILE A 61 0.71 9.14 23.43
CA ILE A 61 -0.23 8.09 23.86
C ILE A 61 -1.46 8.65 24.59
N LEU A 62 -1.28 9.65 25.44
CA LEU A 62 -2.38 10.30 26.18
C LEU A 62 -3.31 11.14 25.29
N GLU A 63 -2.82 11.61 24.14
CA GLU A 63 -3.58 12.39 23.16
C GLU A 63 -4.26 11.49 22.11
N THR A 64 -3.90 10.21 22.08
CA THR A 64 -4.44 9.24 21.14
C THR A 64 -5.78 8.72 21.66
N THR A 65 -6.87 9.38 21.27
CA THR A 65 -8.21 8.93 21.63
C THR A 65 -8.55 7.59 20.96
N SER A 66 -9.47 6.82 21.56
CA SER A 66 -9.99 5.58 20.96
C SER A 66 -10.49 5.78 19.54
N LYS A 67 -11.16 6.90 19.27
CA LYS A 67 -11.64 7.26 17.92
C LYS A 67 -10.49 7.44 16.92
N LYS A 68 -9.41 8.13 17.32
CA LYS A 68 -8.22 8.30 16.48
C LYS A 68 -7.54 6.95 16.21
N TYR A 69 -7.33 6.15 17.26
CA TYR A 69 -6.71 4.84 17.17
C TYR A 69 -7.48 3.92 16.23
N TYR A 70 -8.78 3.79 16.44
CA TYR A 70 -9.65 2.96 15.62
C TYR A 70 -9.67 3.40 14.15
N LYS A 71 -9.79 4.72 13.89
CA LYS A 71 -9.81 5.25 12.53
C LYS A 71 -8.52 4.95 11.75
N VAL A 72 -7.36 4.99 12.42
CA VAL A 72 -6.08 4.63 11.79
C VAL A 72 -6.05 3.15 11.43
N TRP A 73 -6.48 2.29 12.35
CA TRP A 73 -6.58 0.86 12.12
C TRP A 73 -7.56 0.53 11.00
N GLU A 74 -8.73 1.15 11.02
CA GLU A 74 -9.77 0.99 9.99
C GLU A 74 -9.24 1.33 8.59
N MET A 75 -8.52 2.46 8.47
CA MET A 75 -7.95 2.88 7.19
C MET A 75 -6.79 1.98 6.73
N ALA A 76 -5.85 1.69 7.60
CA ALA A 76 -4.62 1.02 7.21
C ALA A 76 -4.72 -0.51 7.18
N THR A 77 -5.59 -1.10 8.00
CA THR A 77 -5.68 -2.56 8.20
C THR A 77 -7.01 -3.13 7.72
N PHE A 78 -8.13 -2.62 8.22
CA PHE A 78 -9.44 -3.17 7.88
C PHE A 78 -9.76 -3.03 6.39
N GLY A 79 -9.52 -1.85 5.82
CA GLY A 79 -9.66 -1.66 4.37
C GLY A 79 -8.73 -2.57 3.55
N ALA A 80 -7.52 -2.86 4.05
CA ALA A 80 -6.62 -3.81 3.42
C ALA A 80 -7.20 -5.25 3.43
N PHE A 81 -7.81 -5.65 4.55
CA PHE A 81 -8.52 -6.91 4.65
C PHE A 81 -9.69 -6.98 3.66
N LEU A 82 -10.52 -5.96 3.57
CA LEU A 82 -11.66 -5.92 2.64
C LEU A 82 -11.20 -6.07 1.19
N MET A 83 -10.25 -5.25 0.76
CA MET A 83 -9.69 -5.35 -0.60
C MET A 83 -9.07 -6.73 -0.84
N GLY A 84 -8.21 -7.19 0.07
CA GLY A 84 -7.52 -8.48 -0.06
C GLY A 84 -8.49 -9.65 -0.18
N ARG A 85 -9.53 -9.69 0.65
CA ARG A 85 -10.57 -10.72 0.61
C ARG A 85 -11.34 -10.72 -0.72
N GLU A 86 -11.78 -9.55 -1.17
CA GLU A 86 -12.65 -9.48 -2.35
C GLU A 86 -11.89 -9.76 -3.65
N VAL A 87 -10.64 -9.28 -3.79
CA VAL A 87 -9.83 -9.65 -4.97
C VAL A 87 -9.46 -11.14 -4.95
N THR A 88 -9.24 -11.72 -3.77
CA THR A 88 -8.97 -13.15 -3.60
C THR A 88 -10.12 -13.99 -4.13
N ARG A 89 -11.39 -13.62 -3.88
CA ARG A 89 -12.58 -14.30 -4.43
C ARG A 89 -12.55 -14.38 -5.96
N LYS A 90 -11.99 -13.36 -6.62
CA LYS A 90 -11.86 -13.30 -8.08
C LYS A 90 -10.64 -14.05 -8.60
N MET A 91 -9.55 -14.02 -7.87
CA MET A 91 -8.27 -14.62 -8.29
C MET A 91 -8.21 -16.14 -8.10
N ILE A 92 -8.83 -16.69 -7.02
CA ILE A 92 -8.79 -18.14 -6.73
C ILE A 92 -9.28 -19.01 -7.89
N PRO A 93 -10.43 -18.75 -8.54
CA PRO A 93 -10.90 -19.58 -9.64
C PRO A 93 -9.91 -19.63 -10.82
N ARG A 94 -9.17 -18.54 -11.03
CA ARG A 94 -8.16 -18.40 -12.10
C ARG A 94 -6.80 -18.97 -11.72
N LYS A 95 -6.56 -19.25 -10.44
CA LYS A 95 -5.24 -19.66 -9.87
C LYS A 95 -4.11 -18.71 -10.26
N LYS A 96 -4.44 -17.42 -10.36
CA LYS A 96 -3.52 -16.36 -10.83
C LYS A 96 -3.90 -15.01 -10.21
N GLY A 97 -2.89 -14.27 -9.77
CA GLY A 97 -3.02 -12.90 -9.27
C GLY A 97 -1.89 -12.52 -8.32
N THR A 98 -1.72 -11.23 -8.14
CA THR A 98 -0.74 -10.67 -7.20
C THR A 98 -1.43 -9.65 -6.31
N ILE A 99 -1.25 -9.76 -5.00
CA ILE A 99 -1.78 -8.83 -4.00
C ILE A 99 -0.59 -8.24 -3.26
N ILE A 100 -0.46 -6.91 -3.26
CA ILE A 100 0.65 -6.22 -2.61
C ILE A 100 0.13 -5.26 -1.55
N PHE A 101 0.61 -5.40 -0.33
CA PHE A 101 0.32 -4.50 0.77
C PHE A 101 1.50 -3.58 1.05
N THR A 102 1.30 -2.27 0.93
CA THR A 102 2.33 -1.29 1.23
C THR A 102 2.50 -1.12 2.74
N GLY A 103 3.64 -1.55 3.22
CA GLY A 103 4.10 -1.36 4.59
C GLY A 103 4.74 0.02 4.83
N ALA A 104 5.48 0.12 5.91
CA ALA A 104 6.27 1.28 6.31
C ALA A 104 7.26 0.83 7.40
N THR A 105 8.19 1.71 7.84
CA THR A 105 8.97 1.56 9.08
C THR A 105 8.10 1.04 10.23
N ALA A 106 6.89 1.58 10.36
CA ALA A 106 5.92 1.23 11.38
C ALA A 106 5.40 -0.22 11.30
N SER A 107 5.64 -0.93 10.19
CA SER A 107 5.29 -2.35 10.07
C SER A 107 6.23 -3.29 10.83
N ILE A 108 7.43 -2.82 11.19
CA ILE A 108 8.49 -3.63 11.81
C ILE A 108 8.91 -3.09 13.18
N ARG A 109 8.75 -1.80 13.44
CA ARG A 109 9.13 -1.18 14.72
C ARG A 109 8.18 -0.04 15.11
N GLY A 110 7.94 0.08 16.41
CA GLY A 110 7.23 1.22 16.99
C GLY A 110 8.16 2.42 17.15
N LYS A 111 7.56 3.61 17.22
CA LYS A 111 8.26 4.86 17.55
C LYS A 111 7.34 5.72 18.42
N GLU A 112 7.93 6.52 19.29
CA GLU A 112 7.22 7.50 20.09
C GLU A 112 6.27 8.36 19.24
N GLY A 113 5.04 8.49 19.69
CA GLY A 113 3.99 9.22 19.00
C GLY A 113 3.29 8.46 17.87
N PHE A 114 3.69 7.23 17.54
CA PHE A 114 3.13 6.46 16.43
C PHE A 114 2.37 5.20 16.86
N ALA A 115 1.91 5.11 18.12
CA ALA A 115 1.25 3.92 18.65
C ALA A 115 0.09 3.41 17.75
N ALA A 116 -0.81 4.30 17.31
CA ALA A 116 -1.90 3.93 16.42
C ALA A 116 -1.42 3.48 15.05
N PHE A 117 -0.49 4.22 14.46
CA PHE A 117 0.04 3.91 13.13
C PHE A 117 0.86 2.62 13.11
N SER A 118 1.75 2.43 14.10
CA SER A 118 2.55 1.20 14.21
C SER A 118 1.67 -0.02 14.47
N GLY A 119 0.69 0.09 15.37
CA GLY A 119 -0.26 -0.99 15.62
C GLY A 119 -1.01 -1.41 14.36
N ALA A 120 -1.51 -0.44 13.58
CA ALA A 120 -2.22 -0.71 12.34
C ALA A 120 -1.30 -1.29 11.24
N LYS A 121 -0.08 -0.78 11.08
CA LYS A 121 0.86 -1.26 10.07
C LYS A 121 1.38 -2.67 10.37
N GLN A 122 1.63 -2.99 11.64
CA GLN A 122 2.00 -4.35 12.05
C GLN A 122 0.84 -5.33 11.88
N ALA A 123 -0.38 -4.93 12.22
CA ALA A 123 -1.58 -5.73 11.96
C ALA A 123 -1.76 -6.02 10.45
N LYS A 124 -1.53 -5.03 9.58
CA LYS A 124 -1.54 -5.24 8.12
C LYS A 124 -0.45 -6.20 7.65
N ARG A 125 0.76 -6.13 8.22
CA ARG A 125 1.83 -7.10 7.94
C ARG A 125 1.44 -8.52 8.31
N ALA A 126 0.84 -8.71 9.50
CA ALA A 126 0.34 -10.01 9.94
C ALA A 126 -0.78 -10.55 9.03
N LEU A 127 -1.71 -9.69 8.59
CA LEU A 127 -2.72 -10.03 7.60
C LEU A 127 -2.08 -10.52 6.29
N ALA A 128 -1.13 -9.76 5.75
CA ALA A 128 -0.42 -10.12 4.51
C ALA A 128 0.29 -11.48 4.65
N GLN A 129 0.92 -11.73 5.79
CA GLN A 129 1.61 -13.00 6.07
C GLN A 129 0.64 -14.19 6.12
N SER A 130 -0.50 -14.04 6.76
CA SER A 130 -1.54 -15.08 6.82
C SER A 130 -2.09 -15.38 5.43
N MET A 131 -2.41 -14.32 4.67
CA MET A 131 -2.89 -14.45 3.30
C MET A 131 -1.86 -15.10 2.38
N ALA A 132 -0.57 -14.74 2.50
CA ALA A 132 0.48 -15.35 1.70
C ALA A 132 0.55 -16.87 1.89
N LYS A 133 0.50 -17.33 3.14
CA LYS A 133 0.52 -18.77 3.46
C LYS A 133 -0.72 -19.50 2.96
N GLU A 134 -1.88 -18.87 3.05
CA GLU A 134 -3.14 -19.47 2.61
C GLU A 134 -3.27 -19.52 1.08
N LEU A 135 -2.79 -18.50 0.37
CA LEU A 135 -3.08 -18.26 -1.03
C LEU A 135 -1.98 -18.72 -1.98
N ALA A 136 -0.75 -18.86 -1.51
CA ALA A 136 0.34 -19.37 -2.35
C ALA A 136 0.04 -20.77 -2.93
N PRO A 137 -0.48 -21.75 -2.17
CA PRO A 137 -0.89 -23.04 -2.73
C PRO A 137 -2.01 -22.95 -3.77
N LYS A 138 -2.78 -21.85 -3.73
CA LYS A 138 -3.88 -21.55 -4.67
C LYS A 138 -3.40 -20.78 -5.92
N GLY A 139 -2.09 -20.53 -6.03
CA GLY A 139 -1.47 -19.88 -7.18
C GLY A 139 -1.55 -18.35 -7.15
N ILE A 140 -1.79 -17.73 -5.99
CA ILE A 140 -1.88 -16.28 -5.81
C ILE A 140 -0.67 -15.80 -5.02
N HIS A 141 0.04 -14.82 -5.56
CA HIS A 141 1.18 -14.19 -4.93
C HIS A 141 0.74 -13.06 -3.99
N VAL A 142 1.04 -13.15 -2.72
CA VAL A 142 0.79 -12.08 -1.75
C VAL A 142 2.13 -11.56 -1.22
N ALA A 143 2.36 -10.26 -1.32
CA ALA A 143 3.58 -9.61 -0.86
C ALA A 143 3.30 -8.42 0.06
N HIS A 144 4.25 -8.15 0.94
CA HIS A 144 4.29 -6.98 1.80
C HIS A 144 5.56 -6.18 1.50
N VAL A 145 5.41 -4.91 1.09
CA VAL A 145 6.53 -4.03 0.77
C VAL A 145 6.70 -2.99 1.85
N ILE A 146 7.79 -3.07 2.59
CA ILE A 146 8.16 -2.11 3.62
C ILE A 146 8.84 -0.93 2.93
N VAL A 147 8.21 0.25 2.95
CA VAL A 147 8.81 1.50 2.48
C VAL A 147 9.35 2.22 3.72
N ASP A 148 10.64 2.01 4.00
CA ASP A 148 11.32 2.48 5.20
C ASP A 148 12.18 3.71 4.90
N GLY A 149 11.55 4.85 4.73
CA GLY A 149 12.20 6.12 4.48
C GLY A 149 11.24 7.20 4.00
N ALA A 150 11.75 8.42 3.90
CA ALA A 150 10.98 9.54 3.37
C ALA A 150 10.88 9.47 1.84
N ILE A 151 9.66 9.60 1.34
CA ILE A 151 9.39 9.57 -0.11
C ILE A 151 9.38 11.01 -0.64
N ASP A 152 10.07 11.26 -1.76
CA ASP A 152 10.09 12.56 -2.44
C ASP A 152 8.72 12.85 -3.09
N THR A 153 7.82 13.41 -2.30
CA THR A 153 6.48 13.80 -2.72
C THR A 153 6.21 15.27 -2.44
N PRO A 154 5.32 15.93 -3.20
CA PRO A 154 4.93 17.32 -2.94
C PRO A 154 4.49 17.57 -1.49
N TRP A 155 3.82 16.60 -0.87
CA TRP A 155 3.37 16.67 0.50
C TRP A 155 4.55 16.69 1.50
N VAL A 156 5.51 15.77 1.35
CA VAL A 156 6.72 15.71 2.20
C VAL A 156 7.56 16.97 2.00
N ASN A 157 7.73 17.41 0.76
CA ASN A 157 8.49 18.63 0.43
C ASN A 157 7.88 19.88 1.07
N LYS A 158 6.55 19.97 1.13
CA LYS A 158 5.85 21.08 1.74
C LYS A 158 5.96 21.08 3.28
N LEU A 159 5.87 19.92 3.91
CA LEU A 159 5.85 19.81 5.36
C LEU A 159 7.25 19.85 6.00
N PHE A 160 8.28 19.38 5.28
CA PHE A 160 9.62 19.22 5.82
C PHE A 160 10.69 19.77 4.85
N PRO A 161 10.60 21.06 4.43
CA PRO A 161 11.45 21.60 3.37
C PRO A 161 12.95 21.51 3.66
N GLU A 162 13.39 21.81 4.89
CA GLU A 162 14.81 21.74 5.26
C GLU A 162 15.34 20.30 5.29
N TYR A 163 14.56 19.38 5.84
CA TYR A 163 14.89 17.96 5.82
C TYR A 163 15.05 17.44 4.39
N VAL A 164 14.10 17.79 3.52
CA VAL A 164 14.11 17.40 2.10
C VAL A 164 15.35 17.97 1.40
N LYS A 165 15.66 19.25 1.63
CA LYS A 165 16.82 19.92 1.06
C LYS A 165 18.14 19.21 1.43
N GLU A 166 18.30 18.84 2.70
CA GLU A 166 19.50 18.13 3.15
C GLU A 166 19.55 16.69 2.59
N LYS A 167 18.44 15.98 2.59
CA LYS A 167 18.41 14.61 2.08
C LYS A 167 18.62 14.53 0.56
N LYS A 168 18.14 15.53 -0.20
CA LYS A 168 18.39 15.60 -1.65
C LYS A 168 19.87 15.75 -2.01
N LYS A 169 20.65 16.42 -1.18
CA LYS A 169 22.12 16.57 -1.40
C LYS A 169 22.86 15.23 -1.41
N ILE A 170 22.32 14.23 -0.74
CA ILE A 170 22.97 12.92 -0.55
C ILE A 170 22.15 11.78 -1.15
N ASP A 171 21.21 12.08 -2.06
CA ASP A 171 20.27 11.10 -2.64
C ASP A 171 19.58 10.22 -1.58
N GLY A 172 19.18 10.86 -0.47
CA GLY A 172 18.62 10.22 0.73
C GLY A 172 17.10 10.20 0.78
N LEU A 173 16.41 10.49 -0.33
CA LEU A 173 14.94 10.35 -0.47
C LEU A 173 14.62 9.25 -1.44
N MET A 174 13.53 8.51 -1.14
CA MET A 174 12.99 7.50 -2.04
C MET A 174 12.17 8.16 -3.14
N LYS A 175 12.47 7.86 -4.39
CA LYS A 175 11.65 8.33 -5.52
C LYS A 175 10.47 7.39 -5.74
N PRO A 176 9.25 7.92 -5.98
CA PRO A 176 8.06 7.09 -6.23
C PRO A 176 8.26 6.06 -7.35
N ASP A 177 8.93 6.45 -8.44
CA ASP A 177 9.18 5.58 -9.59
C ASP A 177 10.12 4.41 -9.23
N ASP A 178 11.18 4.66 -8.45
CA ASP A 178 12.10 3.62 -8.01
C ASP A 178 11.39 2.62 -7.06
N ILE A 179 10.48 3.12 -6.22
CA ILE A 179 9.61 2.26 -5.41
C ILE A 179 8.71 1.42 -6.32
N ALA A 180 8.04 2.03 -7.29
CA ALA A 180 7.07 1.36 -8.17
C ALA A 180 7.71 0.24 -9.01
N GLN A 181 8.96 0.38 -9.45
CA GLN A 181 9.71 -0.68 -10.14
C GLN A 181 9.79 -1.97 -9.32
N ASN A 182 9.90 -1.87 -8.01
CA ASN A 182 9.92 -3.04 -7.12
C ASN A 182 8.56 -3.75 -7.06
N TYR A 183 7.45 -3.01 -7.18
CA TYR A 183 6.11 -3.62 -7.26
C TYR A 183 5.94 -4.39 -8.56
N LEU A 184 6.41 -3.84 -9.66
CA LEU A 184 6.42 -4.54 -10.96
C LEU A 184 7.32 -5.77 -10.92
N MET A 185 8.51 -5.68 -10.32
CA MET A 185 9.40 -6.81 -10.11
C MET A 185 8.71 -7.94 -9.34
N ILE A 186 8.04 -7.64 -8.23
CA ILE A 186 7.31 -8.63 -7.43
C ILE A 186 6.23 -9.32 -8.28
N HIS A 187 5.46 -8.56 -9.05
CA HIS A 187 4.41 -9.13 -9.90
C HIS A 187 4.97 -10.10 -10.94
N ASN A 188 6.12 -9.80 -11.51
CA ASN A 188 6.75 -10.57 -12.58
C ASN A 188 7.56 -11.80 -12.10
N GLN A 189 7.65 -12.02 -10.78
CA GLN A 189 8.38 -13.17 -10.24
C GLN A 189 7.75 -14.52 -10.64
N PRO A 190 8.57 -15.51 -11.00
CA PRO A 190 8.08 -16.85 -11.25
C PRO A 190 7.60 -17.51 -9.96
N LYS A 191 6.63 -18.42 -10.08
CA LYS A 191 5.97 -19.09 -8.93
C LYS A 191 6.92 -19.84 -8.00
N ASN A 192 8.06 -20.27 -8.49
CA ASN A 192 9.06 -20.98 -7.69
C ASN A 192 10.01 -20.08 -6.89
N ALA A 193 9.87 -18.75 -7.02
CA ALA A 193 10.72 -17.77 -6.34
C ALA A 193 9.95 -16.49 -5.97
N TRP A 194 8.84 -16.62 -5.25
CA TRP A 194 8.04 -15.50 -4.80
C TRP A 194 8.61 -14.84 -3.54
N THR A 195 8.77 -13.53 -3.57
CA THR A 195 9.07 -12.71 -2.41
C THR A 195 7.81 -12.48 -1.59
N PHE A 196 7.83 -12.83 -0.31
CA PHE A 196 6.76 -12.43 0.61
C PHE A 196 6.97 -11.00 1.13
N GLU A 197 8.17 -10.68 1.59
CA GLU A 197 8.44 -9.37 2.20
C GLU A 197 9.68 -8.73 1.56
N LEU A 198 9.56 -7.48 1.15
CA LEU A 198 10.62 -6.67 0.59
C LEU A 198 10.78 -5.40 1.42
N ASP A 199 12.00 -5.11 1.84
CA ASP A 199 12.37 -3.92 2.60
C ASP A 199 13.10 -2.94 1.69
N LEU A 200 12.49 -1.78 1.46
CA LEU A 200 13.02 -0.70 0.63
C LEU A 200 13.37 0.49 1.52
N ARG A 201 14.60 0.97 1.42
CA ARG A 201 15.06 2.15 2.17
C ARG A 201 16.14 2.92 1.42
N PRO A 202 16.29 4.23 1.68
CA PRO A 202 17.45 4.95 1.21
C PRO A 202 18.73 4.38 1.84
N TRP A 203 19.83 4.42 1.12
CA TRP A 203 21.13 3.92 1.59
C TRP A 203 21.63 4.59 2.88
N VAL A 204 21.13 5.78 3.19
CA VAL A 204 21.48 6.58 4.38
C VAL A 204 20.49 6.38 5.55
N GLU A 205 19.51 5.49 5.43
CA GLU A 205 18.57 5.22 6.52
C GLU A 205 19.24 4.36 7.59
N THR A 206 19.03 4.73 8.85
CA THR A 206 19.58 4.02 10.01
C THR A 206 18.54 3.07 10.59
N TRP A 207 19.02 1.95 11.10
CA TRP A 207 18.18 0.90 11.71
C TRP A 207 17.76 1.26 13.13
#